data_ee4cab83c19ed39c87e43881564f2015
#
_entry.id   ee4cab83c19ed39c87e43881564f2015
#
_cell.length_a   1.000
_cell.length_b   1.000
_cell.length_c   1.000
_cell.angle_alpha   90.00
_cell.angle_beta   90.00
_cell.angle_gamma   90.00
#
_symmetry.space_group_name_H-M   'P 1'
#
loop_
_entity.id
_entity.type
_entity.pdbx_description
1 polymer ?
#
loop_
_entity_poly.entity_id
_entity_poly.type
_entity_poly.pdbx_seq_one_letter_code
_entity_poly.pdbx_strand_id
1 'polypeptide(L)'
;PNGAGKSTAILMMLGLTEPTTGSVKVCDIDSTTHPIEVKRKVGYLPEDVGFYEDMTGIENLVYTAALNGIRRKEARAKAERLLDRIGLVKEADKKAGKYSKGMRQRLGLADVLIKSPEVIILDEPTSGIDPAGVQEFMDLIRQLSREEGLTVLFSSHHLNQVQQVCDRVGLFGGGKLLAEVELTDLHKTEHGLDHIYNQYFGGGRGHE
;
A
#
# COMPACT_ATOMS: atom_id res chain seq x y z
N PRO A 1 5.74 14.88 3.42
CA PRO A 1 5.33 15.22 4.78
C PRO A 1 3.84 14.92 5.03
N ASN A 2 3.42 14.91 6.31
CA ASN A 2 2.01 14.81 6.65
C ASN A 2 1.24 16.03 6.13
N GLY A 3 -0.03 15.83 5.72
CA GLY A 3 -0.84 16.91 5.14
C GLY A 3 -0.43 17.35 3.72
N ALA A 4 0.54 16.71 3.09
CA ALA A 4 0.99 17.06 1.74
C ALA A 4 -0.01 16.75 0.62
N GLY A 5 -1.10 16.02 0.90
CA GLY A 5 -2.12 15.64 -0.08
C GLY A 5 -1.99 14.23 -0.64
N LYS A 6 -1.08 13.39 -0.11
CA LYS A 6 -0.86 12.00 -0.58
C LYS A 6 -2.14 11.15 -0.53
N SER A 7 -2.75 11.05 0.63
CA SER A 7 -3.98 10.25 0.83
C SER A 7 -5.15 10.79 0.00
N THR A 8 -5.26 12.11 -0.19
CA THR A 8 -6.27 12.70 -1.08
C THR A 8 -6.07 12.26 -2.52
N ALA A 9 -4.84 12.26 -3.03
CA ALA A 9 -4.52 11.77 -4.37
C ALA A 9 -4.86 10.26 -4.49
N ILE A 10 -4.52 9.46 -3.49
CA ILE A 10 -4.89 8.03 -3.43
C ILE A 10 -6.40 7.84 -3.50
N LEU A 11 -7.17 8.61 -2.73
CA LEU A 11 -8.64 8.52 -2.75
C LEU A 11 -9.23 8.89 -4.11
N MET A 12 -8.64 9.86 -4.83
CA MET A 12 -9.03 10.19 -6.20
C MET A 12 -8.69 9.03 -7.17
N MET A 13 -7.52 8.40 -7.03
CA MET A 13 -7.14 7.23 -7.84
C MET A 13 -8.13 6.07 -7.67
N LEU A 14 -8.69 5.92 -6.47
CA LEU A 14 -9.68 4.88 -6.15
C LEU A 14 -11.13 5.24 -6.53
N GLY A 15 -11.36 6.46 -7.03
CA GLY A 15 -12.71 6.97 -7.25
C GLY A 15 -13.56 7.02 -5.98
N LEU A 16 -12.91 7.31 -4.83
CA LEU A 16 -13.56 7.53 -3.54
C LEU A 16 -13.79 9.01 -3.26
N THR A 17 -13.12 9.89 -3.99
CA THR A 17 -13.37 11.32 -4.05
C THR A 17 -13.15 11.80 -5.48
N GLU A 18 -13.85 12.86 -5.88
CA GLU A 18 -13.76 13.43 -7.23
C GLU A 18 -12.77 14.60 -7.24
N PRO A 19 -11.95 14.76 -8.29
CA PRO A 19 -11.16 15.96 -8.49
C PRO A 19 -12.07 17.14 -8.82
N THR A 20 -11.76 18.33 -8.31
CA THR A 20 -12.50 19.57 -8.67
C THR A 20 -12.35 19.89 -10.17
N THR A 21 -11.18 19.58 -10.73
CA THR A 21 -10.87 19.73 -12.16
C THR A 21 -9.87 18.65 -12.58
N GLY A 22 -9.81 18.37 -13.88
CA GLY A 22 -8.93 17.36 -14.43
C GLY A 22 -9.52 15.94 -14.39
N SER A 23 -8.68 14.93 -14.62
CA SER A 23 -9.07 13.52 -14.64
C SER A 23 -7.99 12.65 -13.98
N VAL A 24 -8.40 11.50 -13.44
CA VAL A 24 -7.51 10.49 -12.86
C VAL A 24 -7.79 9.17 -13.55
N LYS A 25 -6.74 8.51 -14.04
CA LYS A 25 -6.83 7.18 -14.65
C LYS A 25 -5.96 6.18 -13.92
N VAL A 26 -6.49 4.97 -13.71
CA VAL A 26 -5.75 3.82 -13.20
C VAL A 26 -6.03 2.63 -14.12
N CYS A 27 -5.01 1.95 -14.60
CA CYS A 27 -5.13 0.90 -15.63
C CYS A 27 -5.92 1.38 -16.87
N ASP A 28 -5.66 2.62 -17.32
CA ASP A 28 -6.35 3.31 -18.42
C ASP A 28 -7.85 3.57 -18.21
N ILE A 29 -8.38 3.27 -17.02
CA ILE A 29 -9.78 3.48 -16.64
C ILE A 29 -9.90 4.79 -15.87
N ASP A 30 -10.83 5.65 -16.27
CA ASP A 30 -11.12 6.89 -15.56
C ASP A 30 -11.82 6.59 -14.23
N SER A 31 -11.18 7.01 -13.13
CA SER A 31 -11.62 6.69 -11.78
C SER A 31 -12.88 7.41 -11.35
N THR A 32 -13.19 8.55 -11.98
CA THR A 32 -14.40 9.33 -11.68
C THR A 32 -15.64 8.73 -12.34
N THR A 33 -15.50 8.34 -13.60
CA THR A 33 -16.64 7.84 -14.39
C THR A 33 -16.85 6.33 -14.24
N HIS A 34 -15.77 5.55 -13.96
CA HIS A 34 -15.80 4.10 -13.85
C HIS A 34 -15.17 3.57 -12.54
N PRO A 35 -15.55 4.09 -11.36
CA PRO A 35 -14.89 3.77 -10.10
C PRO A 35 -15.01 2.28 -9.72
N ILE A 36 -16.08 1.60 -10.12
CA ILE A 36 -16.27 0.17 -9.83
C ILE A 36 -15.26 -0.68 -10.63
N GLU A 37 -14.99 -0.32 -11.88
CA GLU A 37 -14.03 -1.04 -12.72
C GLU A 37 -12.61 -0.86 -12.18
N VAL A 38 -12.25 0.36 -11.77
CA VAL A 38 -10.97 0.63 -11.09
C VAL A 38 -10.85 -0.22 -9.83
N LYS A 39 -11.86 -0.23 -8.95
CA LYS A 39 -11.85 -1.00 -7.70
C LYS A 39 -11.75 -2.52 -7.91
N ARG A 40 -12.17 -3.05 -9.04
CA ARG A 40 -11.96 -4.47 -9.40
C ARG A 40 -10.49 -4.78 -9.65
N LYS A 41 -9.74 -3.85 -10.25
CA LYS A 41 -8.33 -4.01 -10.62
C LYS A 41 -7.35 -3.56 -9.52
N VAL A 42 -7.79 -2.69 -8.63
CA VAL A 42 -6.95 -2.08 -7.60
C VAL A 42 -7.27 -2.64 -6.24
N GLY A 43 -6.26 -3.11 -5.52
CA GLY A 43 -6.34 -3.39 -4.10
C GLY A 43 -5.91 -2.17 -3.29
N TYR A 44 -6.60 -1.87 -2.19
CA TYR A 44 -6.26 -0.74 -1.32
C TYR A 44 -6.10 -1.17 0.12
N LEU A 45 -4.96 -0.85 0.71
CA LEU A 45 -4.66 -1.02 2.12
C LEU A 45 -4.55 0.36 2.77
N PRO A 46 -5.52 0.78 3.57
CA PRO A 46 -5.45 2.03 4.33
C PRO A 46 -4.45 1.92 5.49
N GLU A 47 -4.03 3.05 6.05
CA GLU A 47 -3.14 3.10 7.23
C GLU A 47 -3.72 2.31 8.41
N ASP A 48 -5.02 2.49 8.69
CA ASP A 48 -5.74 1.73 9.70
C ASP A 48 -6.60 0.64 9.05
N VAL A 49 -6.17 -0.60 9.24
CA VAL A 49 -6.85 -1.77 8.67
C VAL A 49 -7.93 -2.24 9.63
N GLY A 50 -9.18 -2.15 9.21
CA GLY A 50 -10.34 -2.68 9.93
C GLY A 50 -10.60 -4.14 9.57
N PHE A 51 -10.62 -5.01 10.57
CA PHE A 51 -11.04 -6.40 10.43
C PHE A 51 -12.22 -6.68 11.36
N TYR A 52 -12.97 -7.74 11.08
CA TYR A 52 -13.92 -8.30 12.03
C TYR A 52 -13.13 -8.96 13.15
N GLU A 53 -13.04 -8.29 14.29
CA GLU A 53 -12.13 -8.67 15.38
C GLU A 53 -12.48 -10.01 16.01
N ASP A 54 -13.76 -10.40 15.98
CA ASP A 54 -14.26 -11.69 16.46
C ASP A 54 -14.06 -12.85 15.49
N MET A 55 -13.74 -12.55 14.23
CA MET A 55 -13.40 -13.54 13.21
C MET A 55 -11.90 -13.84 13.25
N THR A 56 -11.54 -15.06 12.87
CA THR A 56 -10.14 -15.45 12.69
C THR A 56 -9.51 -14.80 11.45
N GLY A 57 -8.17 -14.85 11.32
CA GLY A 57 -7.50 -14.33 10.13
C GLY A 57 -8.02 -14.97 8.85
N ILE A 58 -8.17 -16.30 8.84
CA ILE A 58 -8.68 -16.99 7.64
C ILE A 58 -10.16 -16.69 7.36
N GLU A 59 -10.99 -16.52 8.39
CA GLU A 59 -12.40 -16.16 8.21
C GLU A 59 -12.57 -14.77 7.60
N ASN A 60 -11.78 -13.79 8.02
CA ASN A 60 -11.75 -12.46 7.42
C ASN A 60 -11.43 -12.54 5.91
N LEU A 61 -10.37 -13.27 5.53
CA LEU A 61 -10.00 -13.42 4.12
C LEU A 61 -11.08 -14.13 3.30
N VAL A 62 -11.68 -15.19 3.83
CA VAL A 62 -12.77 -15.91 3.16
C VAL A 62 -14.01 -15.02 3.00
N TYR A 63 -14.28 -14.18 3.99
CA TYR A 63 -15.38 -13.23 3.93
C TYR A 63 -15.15 -12.18 2.82
N THR A 64 -13.99 -11.55 2.78
CA THR A 64 -13.63 -10.61 1.71
C THR A 64 -13.65 -11.27 0.32
N ALA A 65 -13.17 -12.51 0.21
CA ALA A 65 -13.26 -13.28 -1.02
C ALA A 65 -14.72 -13.45 -1.49
N ALA A 66 -15.62 -13.77 -0.56
CA ALA A 66 -17.05 -13.93 -0.86
C ALA A 66 -17.68 -12.61 -1.34
N LEU A 67 -17.31 -11.45 -0.74
CA LEU A 67 -17.75 -10.13 -1.19
C LEU A 67 -17.27 -9.80 -2.62
N ASN A 68 -16.15 -10.39 -3.05
CA ASN A 68 -15.62 -10.27 -4.39
C ASN A 68 -16.13 -11.38 -5.35
N GLY A 69 -17.14 -12.16 -4.95
CA GLY A 69 -17.77 -13.18 -5.79
C GLY A 69 -16.98 -14.49 -5.93
N ILE A 70 -15.94 -14.70 -5.12
CA ILE A 70 -15.12 -15.93 -5.13
C ILE A 70 -15.88 -17.02 -4.37
N ARG A 71 -16.04 -18.20 -4.99
CA ARG A 71 -16.75 -19.32 -4.39
C ARG A 71 -16.03 -19.83 -3.14
N ARG A 72 -16.79 -20.21 -2.10
CA ARG A 72 -16.28 -20.56 -0.76
C ARG A 72 -15.12 -21.56 -0.77
N LYS A 73 -15.17 -22.60 -1.59
CA LYS A 73 -14.10 -23.61 -1.69
C LYS A 73 -12.79 -23.00 -2.24
N GLU A 74 -12.92 -22.17 -3.26
CA GLU A 74 -11.80 -21.45 -3.87
C GLU A 74 -11.27 -20.36 -2.93
N ALA A 75 -12.16 -19.62 -2.28
CA ALA A 75 -11.84 -18.59 -1.31
C ALA A 75 -10.97 -19.12 -0.17
N ARG A 76 -11.36 -20.30 0.40
CA ARG A 76 -10.58 -20.91 1.48
C ARG A 76 -9.18 -21.33 1.02
N ALA A 77 -9.08 -22.03 -0.10
CA ALA A 77 -7.79 -22.45 -0.64
C ALA A 77 -6.88 -21.27 -0.99
N LYS A 78 -7.45 -20.14 -1.46
CA LYS A 78 -6.72 -18.90 -1.74
C LYS A 78 -6.29 -18.21 -0.45
N ALA A 79 -7.15 -18.13 0.55
CA ALA A 79 -6.85 -17.58 1.86
C ALA A 79 -5.69 -18.34 2.55
N GLU A 80 -5.71 -19.68 2.53
CA GLU A 80 -4.63 -20.51 3.08
C GLU A 80 -3.28 -20.23 2.41
N ARG A 81 -3.24 -20.15 1.07
CA ARG A 81 -2.00 -19.78 0.33
C ARG A 81 -1.53 -18.37 0.67
N LEU A 82 -2.43 -17.42 0.80
CA LEU A 82 -2.06 -16.04 1.15
C LEU A 82 -1.56 -15.95 2.59
N LEU A 83 -2.16 -16.67 3.54
CA LEU A 83 -1.68 -16.74 4.92
C LEU A 83 -0.27 -17.34 5.01
N ASP A 84 0.02 -18.36 4.21
CA ASP A 84 1.36 -18.93 4.10
C ASP A 84 2.35 -17.87 3.59
N ARG A 85 1.99 -17.21 2.54
CA ARG A 85 2.82 -16.20 1.90
C ARG A 85 3.19 -15.02 2.80
N ILE A 86 2.23 -14.56 3.62
CA ILE A 86 2.46 -13.46 4.58
C ILE A 86 3.01 -13.92 5.93
N GLY A 87 3.32 -15.22 6.08
CA GLY A 87 3.88 -15.81 7.30
C GLY A 87 2.92 -15.89 8.47
N LEU A 88 1.61 -16.00 8.23
CA LEU A 88 0.57 -16.07 9.28
C LEU A 88 -0.16 -17.41 9.35
N VAL A 89 0.39 -18.50 8.82
CA VAL A 89 -0.23 -19.83 8.86
C VAL A 89 -0.53 -20.28 10.28
N LYS A 90 0.44 -20.11 11.21
CA LYS A 90 0.30 -20.51 12.61
C LYS A 90 -0.74 -19.71 13.38
N GLU A 91 -1.08 -18.53 12.87
CA GLU A 91 -2.02 -17.58 13.46
C GLU A 91 -3.38 -17.58 12.73
N ALA A 92 -3.54 -18.42 11.72
CA ALA A 92 -4.72 -18.43 10.84
C ALA A 92 -6.06 -18.52 11.60
N ASP A 93 -6.10 -19.36 12.65
CA ASP A 93 -7.28 -19.61 13.48
C ASP A 93 -7.35 -18.69 14.72
N LYS A 94 -6.41 -17.79 14.91
CA LYS A 94 -6.46 -16.79 15.97
C LYS A 94 -7.35 -15.62 15.55
N LYS A 95 -8.18 -15.13 16.47
CA LYS A 95 -9.05 -13.97 16.23
C LYS A 95 -8.22 -12.73 15.83
N ALA A 96 -8.65 -12.01 14.79
CA ALA A 96 -7.96 -10.84 14.28
C ALA A 96 -7.83 -9.72 15.33
N GLY A 97 -8.76 -9.62 16.28
CA GLY A 97 -8.67 -8.71 17.42
C GLY A 97 -7.45 -8.95 18.33
N LYS A 98 -6.84 -10.14 18.26
CA LYS A 98 -5.63 -10.49 19.04
C LYS A 98 -4.33 -10.37 18.24
N TYR A 99 -4.40 -9.88 17.00
CA TYR A 99 -3.21 -9.67 16.16
C TYR A 99 -2.44 -8.42 16.59
N SER A 100 -1.10 -8.49 16.54
CA SER A 100 -0.26 -7.30 16.63
C SER A 100 -0.50 -6.37 15.43
N LYS A 101 -0.04 -5.12 15.49
CA LYS A 101 -0.18 -4.19 14.38
C LYS A 101 0.49 -4.73 13.10
N GLY A 102 1.72 -5.28 13.20
CA GLY A 102 2.40 -5.91 12.07
C GLY A 102 1.65 -7.12 11.50
N MET A 103 1.04 -7.96 12.35
CA MET A 103 0.19 -9.05 11.88
C MET A 103 -1.07 -8.54 11.17
N ARG A 104 -1.69 -7.46 11.68
CA ARG A 104 -2.85 -6.83 11.03
C ARG A 104 -2.48 -6.27 9.65
N GLN A 105 -1.33 -5.61 9.52
CA GLN A 105 -0.85 -5.09 8.23
C GLN A 105 -0.57 -6.21 7.23
N ARG A 106 0.06 -7.31 7.66
CA ARG A 106 0.27 -8.48 6.79
C ARG A 106 -1.07 -9.11 6.38
N LEU A 107 -2.01 -9.29 7.31
CA LEU A 107 -3.35 -9.78 7.00
C LEU A 107 -4.05 -8.83 6.01
N GLY A 108 -3.91 -7.51 6.18
CA GLY A 108 -4.44 -6.50 5.26
C GLY A 108 -3.86 -6.63 3.85
N LEU A 109 -2.58 -6.92 3.74
CA LEU A 109 -1.96 -7.20 2.45
C LEU A 109 -2.54 -8.47 1.80
N ALA A 110 -2.76 -9.54 2.57
CA ALA A 110 -3.43 -10.75 2.06
C ALA A 110 -4.88 -10.47 1.64
N ASP A 111 -5.60 -9.64 2.39
CA ASP A 111 -6.96 -9.22 2.09
C ASP A 111 -7.04 -8.44 0.77
N VAL A 112 -6.09 -7.54 0.54
CA VAL A 112 -5.95 -6.81 -0.72
C VAL A 112 -5.66 -7.75 -1.90
N LEU A 113 -4.81 -8.76 -1.68
CA LEU A 113 -4.41 -9.73 -2.71
C LEU A 113 -5.47 -10.80 -3.01
N ILE A 114 -6.48 -10.95 -2.17
CA ILE A 114 -7.48 -12.04 -2.30
C ILE A 114 -8.23 -12.02 -3.63
N LYS A 115 -8.45 -10.86 -4.19
CA LYS A 115 -9.12 -10.66 -5.49
C LYS A 115 -8.19 -10.67 -6.71
N SER A 116 -6.87 -10.89 -6.52
CA SER A 116 -5.83 -10.84 -7.56
C SER A 116 -5.83 -9.51 -8.33
N PRO A 117 -5.56 -8.38 -7.66
CA PRO A 117 -5.53 -7.08 -8.30
C PRO A 117 -4.35 -6.95 -9.27
N GLU A 118 -4.44 -6.01 -10.22
CA GLU A 118 -3.32 -5.61 -11.10
C GLU A 118 -2.42 -4.56 -10.43
N VAL A 119 -3.01 -3.75 -9.55
CA VAL A 119 -2.33 -2.69 -8.81
C VAL A 119 -2.71 -2.78 -7.33
N ILE A 120 -1.75 -2.58 -6.44
CA ILE A 120 -2.03 -2.35 -5.02
C ILE A 120 -1.58 -0.95 -4.61
N ILE A 121 -2.42 -0.30 -3.81
CA ILE A 121 -2.14 1.00 -3.21
C ILE A 121 -2.13 0.82 -1.70
N LEU A 122 -1.03 1.21 -1.05
CA LEU A 122 -0.81 1.04 0.37
C LEU A 122 -0.58 2.43 0.99
N ASP A 123 -1.44 2.85 1.91
CA ASP A 123 -1.31 4.16 2.56
C ASP A 123 -0.61 4.00 3.92
N GLU A 124 0.62 4.51 4.04
CA GLU A 124 1.49 4.43 5.21
C GLU A 124 1.58 3.02 5.82
N PRO A 125 1.86 1.96 5.03
CA PRO A 125 1.64 0.56 5.43
C PRO A 125 2.54 0.08 6.57
N THR A 126 3.59 0.82 6.92
CA THR A 126 4.54 0.49 7.99
C THR A 126 4.35 1.33 9.25
N SER A 127 3.37 2.21 9.28
CA SER A 127 3.09 3.07 10.43
C SER A 127 2.85 2.24 11.70
N GLY A 128 3.68 2.46 12.73
CA GLY A 128 3.56 1.81 14.05
C GLY A 128 3.90 0.31 14.06
N ILE A 129 4.62 -0.19 13.08
CA ILE A 129 5.28 -1.51 13.10
C ILE A 129 6.70 -1.35 13.67
N ASP A 130 7.18 -2.35 14.38
CA ASP A 130 8.58 -2.38 14.84
C ASP A 130 9.57 -2.52 13.66
N PRO A 131 10.85 -2.13 13.84
CA PRO A 131 11.81 -2.10 12.73
C PRO A 131 12.02 -3.45 12.03
N ALA A 132 11.97 -4.56 12.75
CA ALA A 132 12.13 -5.90 12.16
C ALA A 132 10.91 -6.25 11.28
N GLY A 133 9.70 -6.00 11.80
CA GLY A 133 8.45 -6.19 11.06
C GLY A 133 8.34 -5.30 9.83
N VAL A 134 8.88 -4.07 9.88
CA VAL A 134 8.97 -3.18 8.71
C VAL A 134 9.81 -3.81 7.62
N GLN A 135 11.02 -4.32 7.95
CA GLN A 135 11.90 -4.92 6.95
C GLN A 135 11.24 -6.13 6.28
N GLU A 136 10.65 -7.03 7.07
CA GLU A 136 9.92 -8.20 6.56
C GLU A 136 8.74 -7.80 5.65
N PHE A 137 8.00 -6.75 6.01
CA PHE A 137 6.88 -6.26 5.21
C PHE A 137 7.36 -5.65 3.88
N MET A 138 8.46 -4.89 3.89
CA MET A 138 9.05 -4.31 2.67
C MET A 138 9.63 -5.37 1.75
N ASP A 139 10.25 -6.41 2.30
CA ASP A 139 10.75 -7.53 1.50
C ASP A 139 9.60 -8.30 0.84
N LEU A 140 8.48 -8.48 1.54
CA LEU A 140 7.27 -9.06 0.97
C LEU A 140 6.70 -8.21 -0.18
N ILE A 141 6.62 -6.88 -0.02
CA ILE A 141 6.18 -5.97 -1.10
C ILE A 141 7.11 -6.07 -2.31
N ARG A 142 8.43 -6.09 -2.09
CA ARG A 142 9.41 -6.23 -3.17
C ARG A 142 9.25 -7.55 -3.92
N GLN A 143 9.02 -8.63 -3.21
CA GLN A 143 8.77 -9.95 -3.79
C GLN A 143 7.51 -9.95 -4.66
N LEU A 144 6.40 -9.41 -4.17
CA LEU A 144 5.14 -9.27 -4.92
C LEU A 144 5.33 -8.49 -6.23
N SER A 145 6.05 -7.38 -6.18
CA SER A 145 6.29 -6.56 -7.37
C SER A 145 7.18 -7.26 -8.39
N ARG A 146 8.29 -7.87 -7.96
CA ARG A 146 9.30 -8.44 -8.87
C ARG A 146 8.92 -9.80 -9.44
N GLU A 147 8.35 -10.67 -8.60
CA GLU A 147 8.06 -12.06 -8.99
C GLU A 147 6.70 -12.20 -9.66
N GLU A 148 5.72 -11.37 -9.31
CA GLU A 148 4.35 -11.46 -9.85
C GLU A 148 4.00 -10.33 -10.81
N GLY A 149 4.92 -9.40 -11.05
CA GLY A 149 4.68 -8.24 -11.91
C GLY A 149 3.58 -7.31 -11.38
N LEU A 150 3.32 -7.35 -10.07
CA LEU A 150 2.32 -6.52 -9.43
C LEU A 150 2.81 -5.07 -9.35
N THR A 151 2.01 -4.14 -9.83
CA THR A 151 2.30 -2.72 -9.64
C THR A 151 1.95 -2.30 -8.22
N VAL A 152 2.93 -1.74 -7.50
CA VAL A 152 2.77 -1.30 -6.11
C VAL A 152 2.98 0.21 -6.01
N LEU A 153 1.99 0.91 -5.52
CA LEU A 153 2.09 2.30 -5.08
C LEU A 153 1.96 2.33 -3.56
N PHE A 154 2.89 2.95 -2.85
CA PHE A 154 2.69 3.19 -1.43
C PHE A 154 3.09 4.61 -1.02
N SER A 155 2.39 5.14 -0.02
CA SER A 155 2.79 6.38 0.62
C SER A 155 3.69 6.08 1.82
N SER A 156 4.69 6.91 2.05
CA SER A 156 5.52 6.87 3.26
C SER A 156 6.18 8.21 3.50
N HIS A 157 6.47 8.49 4.76
CA HIS A 157 7.34 9.60 5.17
C HIS A 157 8.75 9.12 5.58
N HIS A 158 9.04 7.84 5.43
CA HIS A 158 10.33 7.21 5.75
C HIS A 158 11.20 7.04 4.49
N LEU A 159 12.08 8.00 4.21
CA LEU A 159 12.90 8.04 2.99
C LEU A 159 13.74 6.77 2.79
N ASN A 160 14.32 6.23 3.85
CA ASN A 160 15.14 5.00 3.79
C ASN A 160 14.35 3.80 3.27
N GLN A 161 13.08 3.63 3.71
CA GLN A 161 12.23 2.53 3.24
C GLN A 161 11.91 2.69 1.76
N VAL A 162 11.56 3.91 1.34
CA VAL A 162 11.27 4.25 -0.04
C VAL A 162 12.46 3.97 -0.94
N GLN A 163 13.66 4.43 -0.55
CA GLN A 163 14.89 4.26 -1.33
C GLN A 163 15.28 2.78 -1.51
N GLN A 164 14.94 1.92 -0.55
CA GLN A 164 15.27 0.50 -0.62
C GLN A 164 14.36 -0.32 -1.54
N VAL A 165 13.10 0.09 -1.72
CA VAL A 165 12.07 -0.75 -2.32
C VAL A 165 11.52 -0.20 -3.63
N CYS A 166 11.46 1.13 -3.78
CA CYS A 166 10.87 1.77 -4.95
C CYS A 166 11.82 1.86 -6.14
N ASP A 167 11.24 1.83 -7.33
CA ASP A 167 11.93 2.19 -8.57
C ASP A 167 11.83 3.70 -8.84
N ARG A 168 10.69 4.31 -8.46
CA ARG A 168 10.35 5.73 -8.65
C ARG A 168 9.71 6.34 -7.42
N VAL A 169 9.94 7.62 -7.19
CA VAL A 169 9.40 8.36 -6.06
C VAL A 169 8.79 9.68 -6.52
N GLY A 170 7.57 9.96 -6.07
CA GLY A 170 6.95 11.27 -6.19
C GLY A 170 7.04 12.05 -4.87
N LEU A 171 7.60 13.25 -4.89
CA LEU A 171 7.64 14.13 -3.72
C LEU A 171 6.41 15.03 -3.70
N PHE A 172 5.59 14.88 -2.67
CA PHE A 172 4.38 15.69 -2.46
C PHE A 172 4.60 16.77 -1.42
N GLY A 173 4.16 18.00 -1.72
CA GLY A 173 4.18 19.11 -0.78
C GLY A 173 3.12 20.16 -1.13
N GLY A 174 2.36 20.63 -0.13
CA GLY A 174 1.33 21.66 -0.34
C GLY A 174 0.27 21.27 -1.37
N GLY A 175 -0.12 20.00 -1.44
CA GLY A 175 -1.11 19.48 -2.38
C GLY A 175 -0.61 19.33 -3.82
N LYS A 176 0.70 19.42 -4.07
CA LYS A 176 1.30 19.33 -5.40
C LYS A 176 2.37 18.23 -5.46
N LEU A 177 2.52 17.61 -6.62
CA LEU A 177 3.69 16.81 -6.95
C LEU A 177 4.84 17.79 -7.30
N LEU A 178 5.84 17.87 -6.41
CA LEU A 178 6.97 18.80 -6.53
C LEU A 178 8.08 18.24 -7.40
N ALA A 179 8.32 16.94 -7.32
CA ALA A 179 9.32 16.25 -8.14
C ALA A 179 8.93 14.78 -8.31
N GLU A 180 9.40 14.19 -9.39
CA GLU A 180 9.41 12.76 -9.64
C GLU A 180 10.87 12.32 -9.88
N VAL A 181 11.30 11.26 -9.21
CA VAL A 181 12.68 10.82 -9.18
C VAL A 181 12.77 9.31 -9.46
N GLU A 182 13.59 8.94 -10.44
CA GLU A 182 13.97 7.55 -10.71
C GLU A 182 15.10 7.16 -9.74
N LEU A 183 14.86 6.14 -8.91
CA LEU A 183 15.83 5.72 -7.88
C LEU A 183 17.01 4.91 -8.44
N THR A 184 16.84 4.28 -9.60
CA THR A 184 17.92 3.55 -10.30
C THR A 184 19.12 4.43 -10.62
N ASP A 185 18.91 5.74 -10.83
CA ASP A 185 19.97 6.69 -11.11
C ASP A 185 20.58 7.29 -9.84
N LEU A 186 19.85 7.31 -8.72
CA LEU A 186 20.33 7.83 -7.44
C LEU A 186 21.42 6.96 -6.79
N HIS A 187 21.41 5.65 -7.04
CA HIS A 187 22.50 4.75 -6.57
C HIS A 187 23.86 5.08 -7.22
N LYS A 188 23.87 5.91 -8.27
CA LYS A 188 25.09 6.35 -8.99
C LYS A 188 25.58 7.72 -8.55
N THR A 189 24.81 8.44 -7.72
CA THR A 189 25.14 9.79 -7.24
C THR A 189 25.56 9.75 -5.77
N GLU A 190 26.50 10.61 -5.37
CA GLU A 190 26.91 10.79 -3.96
C GLU A 190 25.78 11.37 -3.07
N HIS A 191 24.68 11.78 -3.66
CA HIS A 191 23.57 12.45 -3.01
C HIS A 191 22.30 11.56 -3.08
N GLY A 192 21.96 10.91 -1.98
CA GLY A 192 20.75 10.07 -1.87
C GLY A 192 19.43 10.88 -1.91
N LEU A 193 18.32 10.18 -1.77
CA LEU A 193 16.98 10.76 -1.74
C LEU A 193 16.82 11.84 -0.66
N ASP A 194 17.55 11.72 0.46
CA ASP A 194 17.59 12.73 1.53
C ASP A 194 18.03 14.12 1.05
N HIS A 195 19.02 14.18 0.14
CA HIS A 195 19.47 15.45 -0.40
C HIS A 195 18.38 16.13 -1.24
N ILE A 196 17.72 15.37 -2.12
CA ILE A 196 16.63 15.88 -2.94
C ILE A 196 15.46 16.31 -2.04
N TYR A 197 15.11 15.50 -1.05
CA TYR A 197 14.07 15.83 -0.08
C TYR A 197 14.38 17.16 0.64
N ASN A 198 15.63 17.34 1.09
CA ASN A 198 16.07 18.57 1.79
C ASN A 198 16.04 19.81 0.88
N GLN A 199 16.25 19.70 -0.42
CA GLN A 199 16.09 20.82 -1.35
C GLN A 199 14.65 21.37 -1.39
N TYR A 200 13.65 20.50 -1.26
CA TYR A 200 12.23 20.89 -1.28
C TYR A 200 11.67 21.23 0.08
N PHE A 201 12.18 20.61 1.15
CA PHE A 201 11.59 20.70 2.49
C PHE A 201 12.56 21.20 3.57
N GLY A 202 13.86 21.26 3.28
CA GLY A 202 14.92 21.67 4.22
C GLY A 202 15.04 23.19 4.41
N GLY A 203 14.41 24.02 3.59
CA GLY A 203 14.48 25.48 3.65
C GLY A 203 13.66 26.15 4.78
N GLY A 204 13.07 25.39 5.69
CA GLY A 204 12.22 25.89 6.77
C GLY A 204 12.88 26.04 8.14
N ARG A 205 14.21 25.87 8.26
CA ARG A 205 14.95 26.12 9.51
C ARG A 205 16.01 27.21 9.35
N GLY A 206 15.53 28.43 9.18
CA GLY A 206 16.43 29.58 9.13
C GLY A 206 15.66 30.86 9.03
N HIS A 207 15.00 31.25 10.13
CA HIS A 207 14.68 32.61 10.56
C HIS A 207 13.60 32.54 11.64
N GLU A 208 14.06 32.36 12.88
CA GLU A 208 13.63 33.15 14.06
C GLU A 208 14.58 32.83 15.23
#